data_21f7dc055e415f4d30d44048673baeba
#
_entry.id   21f7dc055e415f4d30d44048673baeba
#
_cell.length_a   1.000
_cell.length_b   1.000
_cell.length_c   1.000
_cell.angle_alpha   90.00
_cell.angle_beta   90.00
_cell.angle_gamma   90.00
#
_symmetry.space_group_name_H-M   'P 1'
#
loop_
_entity.id
_entity.type
_entity.pdbx_description
1 polymer ?
#
loop_
_entity_poly.entity_id
_entity_poly.type
_entity_poly.pdbx_seq_one_letter_code
_entity_poly.pdbx_strand_id
1 'polypeptide(L)'
;MWWIFSKPSYVTVERLPGMDNRPPKKPKSDSIVIGEFFDTLNSIDEIVPGEWPRFRGTDFDNISKDPTPLAEKWDSSGPPIIWKISLGEGYAAPAVRNGRVYILDYNEKRKADMLRCFSLKSGTELWRRWYNVELKRNHGYSRTIPAVTEKYIVTIGPRSHVMCLDPVSGKMFWKIDLEKEYGVPGKEKGRVTPDFYVGQCPLIDNGIAVFAPGAKALMIGVDCATGKVKWETPNPDSVRMSHSSIIPMNISGRKMYVYNAAGGVYGISAEGDDIGKVLWKTAEWSPSIGVPSPLYLGNNEIAVFGSYGAGGARIKIIKNDSGFTAVVSDLHKPSDGLATEQQTPILKGDFIWAVMPENAGPLKKQLVCFQKSNILTPVWSTGKESRFGKGLGPYIFSNNKLYLLDDDGNLYLFRIENNKAVLISNHKVINAIEAWAPLAIAGKYLLMRDSKNLLCLDISLKN
;
A
#
# COMPACT_ATOMS: atom_id res chain seq x y z
N MET A 1 35.13 28.59 -61.87
CA MET A 1 34.77 27.30 -61.24
C MET A 1 33.41 27.49 -60.56
N TRP A 2 32.33 27.15 -61.26
CA TRP A 2 30.95 27.42 -60.84
C TRP A 2 30.39 26.11 -60.26
N TRP A 3 30.05 26.10 -58.99
CA TRP A 3 29.30 25.01 -58.35
C TRP A 3 27.82 25.30 -58.47
N ILE A 4 27.14 24.54 -59.32
CA ILE A 4 25.67 24.56 -59.44
C ILE A 4 25.15 23.61 -58.32
N PHE A 5 24.56 24.19 -57.29
CA PHE A 5 23.76 23.44 -56.32
C PHE A 5 22.40 23.17 -56.95
N SER A 6 22.20 21.95 -57.50
CA SER A 6 20.86 21.44 -57.81
C SER A 6 20.11 21.19 -56.49
N LYS A 7 19.12 22.01 -56.16
CA LYS A 7 18.17 21.68 -55.07
C LYS A 7 17.41 20.44 -55.48
N PRO A 8 17.31 19.37 -54.66
CA PRO A 8 16.44 18.27 -54.95
C PRO A 8 15.02 18.79 -54.98
N SER A 9 14.32 18.56 -56.11
CA SER A 9 12.90 18.82 -56.24
C SER A 9 12.13 17.77 -55.38
N TYR A 10 11.65 18.22 -54.24
CA TYR A 10 10.72 17.36 -53.47
C TYR A 10 9.37 17.39 -54.16
N VAL A 11 8.98 16.27 -54.74
CA VAL A 11 7.60 16.05 -55.19
C VAL A 11 6.78 15.80 -53.96
N THR A 12 6.02 16.78 -53.52
CA THR A 12 5.01 16.60 -52.47
C THR A 12 3.86 15.81 -53.05
N VAL A 13 3.76 14.54 -52.72
CA VAL A 13 2.58 13.73 -53.00
C VAL A 13 1.59 13.93 -51.87
N GLU A 14 0.42 14.48 -52.18
CA GLU A 14 -0.68 14.60 -51.24
C GLU A 14 -1.11 13.20 -50.79
N ARG A 15 -0.96 12.91 -49.48
CA ARG A 15 -1.36 11.62 -48.92
C ARG A 15 -2.72 11.76 -48.26
N LEU A 16 -3.73 11.23 -48.85
CA LEU A 16 -5.04 11.07 -48.25
C LEU A 16 -5.00 10.02 -47.13
N PRO A 17 -5.79 10.16 -46.08
CA PRO A 17 -5.90 9.13 -45.05
C PRO A 17 -6.24 7.76 -45.65
N GLY A 18 -5.41 6.74 -45.39
CA GLY A 18 -5.56 5.37 -45.94
C GLY A 18 -4.67 5.03 -47.11
N MET A 19 -3.92 5.97 -47.74
CA MET A 19 -3.03 5.70 -48.87
C MET A 19 -1.59 5.28 -48.50
N ASP A 20 -1.32 5.01 -47.26
CA ASP A 20 0.04 4.70 -46.77
C ASP A 20 0.35 3.20 -46.77
N ASN A 21 -0.49 2.35 -47.36
CA ASN A 21 -0.38 0.88 -47.39
C ASN A 21 -0.06 0.25 -46.01
N ARG A 22 -0.33 0.96 -44.95
CA ARG A 22 -0.27 0.34 -43.63
C ARG A 22 -1.40 -0.66 -43.51
N PRO A 23 -1.12 -1.89 -43.04
CA PRO A 23 -2.20 -2.80 -42.73
C PRO A 23 -3.15 -2.05 -41.76
N PRO A 24 -4.47 -2.16 -41.95
CA PRO A 24 -5.44 -1.55 -41.07
C PRO A 24 -5.03 -1.93 -39.65
N LYS A 25 -4.88 -0.94 -38.77
CA LYS A 25 -4.70 -1.24 -37.34
C LYS A 25 -5.82 -2.20 -37.00
N LYS A 26 -5.48 -3.48 -36.76
CA LYS A 26 -6.45 -4.40 -36.19
C LYS A 26 -7.15 -3.64 -35.07
N PRO A 27 -8.48 -3.55 -35.06
CA PRO A 27 -9.16 -2.98 -33.92
C PRO A 27 -8.55 -3.73 -32.73
N LYS A 28 -7.87 -3.01 -31.83
CA LYS A 28 -7.50 -3.60 -30.55
C LYS A 28 -8.82 -4.07 -29.99
N SER A 29 -9.04 -5.37 -29.92
CA SER A 29 -10.09 -5.90 -29.09
C SER A 29 -9.63 -5.58 -27.66
N ASP A 30 -10.03 -4.41 -27.19
CA ASP A 30 -9.58 -3.84 -25.91
C ASP A 30 -10.33 -4.47 -24.72
N SER A 31 -10.85 -5.67 -24.85
CA SER A 31 -11.42 -6.38 -23.72
C SER A 31 -10.31 -7.07 -22.95
N ILE A 32 -9.80 -6.36 -21.92
CA ILE A 32 -8.91 -6.96 -20.93
C ILE A 32 -9.69 -8.07 -20.22
N VAL A 33 -9.17 -9.30 -20.30
CA VAL A 33 -9.73 -10.43 -19.56
C VAL A 33 -8.93 -10.60 -18.27
N ILE A 34 -9.40 -9.97 -17.20
CA ILE A 34 -8.73 -9.97 -15.88
C ILE A 34 -8.52 -11.43 -15.42
N GLY A 35 -7.29 -11.78 -15.03
CA GLY A 35 -6.93 -13.10 -14.52
C GLY A 35 -7.05 -14.24 -15.54
N GLU A 36 -6.92 -13.94 -16.83
CA GLU A 36 -7.10 -14.90 -17.95
C GLU A 36 -6.20 -16.13 -17.83
N PHE A 37 -4.93 -15.91 -17.50
CA PHE A 37 -3.91 -16.95 -17.53
C PHE A 37 -3.59 -17.44 -16.11
N PHE A 38 -3.30 -18.74 -16.01
CA PHE A 38 -2.93 -19.37 -14.76
C PHE A 38 -1.86 -20.43 -14.99
N ASP A 39 -0.75 -20.32 -14.24
CA ASP A 39 0.34 -21.29 -14.29
C ASP A 39 0.47 -21.95 -12.90
N THR A 40 0.33 -23.27 -12.82
CA THR A 40 0.77 -24.08 -11.68
C THR A 40 2.20 -24.50 -11.94
N LEU A 41 3.11 -24.19 -11.00
CA LEU A 41 4.55 -24.34 -11.20
C LEU A 41 5.14 -25.43 -10.30
N ASN A 42 4.90 -25.31 -8.99
CA ASN A 42 5.45 -26.24 -8.00
C ASN A 42 4.45 -26.52 -6.87
N SER A 43 4.68 -27.57 -6.12
CA SER A 43 4.01 -27.81 -4.84
C SER A 43 4.75 -27.10 -3.72
N ILE A 44 4.03 -26.84 -2.60
CA ILE A 44 4.68 -26.30 -1.41
C ILE A 44 5.57 -27.38 -0.79
N ASP A 45 6.78 -26.98 -0.40
CA ASP A 45 7.78 -27.85 0.25
C ASP A 45 7.41 -28.13 1.72
N GLU A 46 7.11 -27.07 2.47
CA GLU A 46 6.74 -27.15 3.87
C GLU A 46 5.90 -25.93 4.28
N ILE A 47 4.91 -26.15 5.13
CA ILE A 47 4.15 -25.06 5.75
C ILE A 47 4.87 -24.66 7.03
N VAL A 48 5.49 -23.49 7.00
CA VAL A 48 6.14 -22.90 8.18
C VAL A 48 5.20 -21.88 8.84
N PRO A 49 5.30 -21.70 10.18
CA PRO A 49 4.45 -20.78 10.92
C PRO A 49 4.78 -19.32 10.60
N GLY A 50 3.87 -18.43 10.97
CA GLY A 50 3.97 -17.00 10.84
C GLY A 50 2.99 -16.43 9.81
N GLU A 51 2.40 -15.28 10.15
CA GLU A 51 1.39 -14.62 9.34
C GLU A 51 1.59 -13.11 9.26
N TRP A 52 1.36 -12.57 8.06
CA TRP A 52 1.22 -11.15 7.77
C TRP A 52 0.18 -10.97 6.66
N PRO A 53 -1.11 -11.18 6.96
CA PRO A 53 -2.10 -11.54 5.95
C PRO A 53 -2.59 -10.37 5.08
N ARG A 54 -2.17 -9.13 5.38
CA ARG A 54 -2.65 -7.92 4.71
C ARG A 54 -1.78 -6.70 5.00
N PHE A 55 -2.15 -5.57 4.40
CA PHE A 55 -1.56 -4.27 4.70
C PHE A 55 -1.58 -3.99 6.21
N ARG A 56 -0.40 -3.65 6.77
CA ARG A 56 -0.13 -3.39 8.17
C ARG A 56 -0.40 -4.57 9.13
N GLY A 57 -0.41 -5.82 8.61
CA GLY A 57 -0.54 -7.03 9.42
C GLY A 57 -1.97 -7.35 9.87
N THR A 58 -2.09 -8.20 10.88
CA THR A 58 -3.38 -8.74 11.33
C THR A 58 -4.31 -7.65 11.86
N ASP A 59 -3.77 -6.72 12.64
CA ASP A 59 -4.54 -5.70 13.35
C ASP A 59 -4.43 -4.30 12.74
N PHE A 60 -3.88 -4.16 11.53
CA PHE A 60 -3.69 -2.89 10.82
C PHE A 60 -2.78 -1.88 11.55
N ASP A 61 -1.97 -2.34 12.50
CA ASP A 61 -1.14 -1.52 13.38
C ASP A 61 0.35 -1.51 13.00
N ASN A 62 0.77 -2.38 12.08
CA ASN A 62 2.17 -2.58 11.67
C ASN A 62 3.05 -3.13 12.79
N ILE A 63 2.45 -3.93 13.69
CA ILE A 63 3.12 -4.59 14.82
C ILE A 63 2.94 -6.10 14.68
N SER A 64 4.04 -6.84 14.58
CA SER A 64 4.01 -8.31 14.66
C SER A 64 3.81 -8.74 16.10
N LYS A 65 2.78 -9.55 16.34
CA LYS A 65 2.47 -10.18 17.63
C LYS A 65 2.86 -11.65 17.65
N ASP A 66 3.60 -12.09 16.64
CA ASP A 66 4.11 -13.46 16.56
C ASP A 66 5.08 -13.72 17.73
N PRO A 67 4.92 -14.83 18.48
CA PRO A 67 5.73 -15.13 19.66
C PRO A 67 7.14 -15.63 19.35
N THR A 68 7.48 -15.85 18.07
CA THR A 68 8.79 -16.36 17.68
C THR A 68 9.92 -15.52 18.25
N PRO A 69 10.90 -16.12 18.95
CA PRO A 69 12.05 -15.40 19.49
C PRO A 69 12.92 -14.84 18.35
N LEU A 70 13.12 -13.52 18.37
CA LEU A 70 13.89 -12.81 17.37
C LEU A 70 15.25 -12.39 17.92
N ALA A 71 16.27 -12.31 17.05
CA ALA A 71 17.63 -11.95 17.39
C ALA A 71 17.70 -10.63 18.19
N GLU A 72 18.53 -10.60 19.24
CA GLU A 72 18.79 -9.39 19.99
C GLU A 72 19.74 -8.44 19.27
N LYS A 73 20.64 -8.99 18.47
CA LYS A 73 21.57 -8.27 17.61
C LYS A 73 21.97 -9.15 16.41
N TRP A 74 22.45 -8.54 15.37
CA TRP A 74 23.11 -9.23 14.26
C TRP A 74 24.62 -9.14 14.38
N ASP A 75 25.31 -10.11 13.81
CA ASP A 75 26.76 -10.03 13.60
C ASP A 75 27.11 -9.05 12.45
N SER A 76 28.38 -8.93 12.12
CA SER A 76 28.86 -8.03 11.06
C SER A 76 28.36 -8.39 9.66
N SER A 77 27.89 -9.61 9.44
CA SER A 77 27.29 -10.05 8.17
C SER A 77 25.81 -9.70 8.03
N GLY A 78 25.17 -9.21 9.11
CA GLY A 78 23.75 -8.92 9.15
C GLY A 78 22.86 -10.16 9.23
N PRO A 79 21.54 -10.01 9.11
CA PRO A 79 20.62 -11.15 9.11
C PRO A 79 20.78 -11.96 7.82
N PRO A 80 20.81 -13.33 7.91
CA PRO A 80 20.96 -14.18 6.72
C PRO A 80 19.83 -13.97 5.72
N ILE A 81 20.17 -13.84 4.44
CA ILE A 81 19.22 -13.88 3.34
C ILE A 81 18.90 -15.35 3.05
N ILE A 82 17.65 -15.77 3.27
CA ILE A 82 17.21 -17.13 2.97
C ILE A 82 17.00 -17.30 1.47
N TRP A 83 16.30 -16.34 0.85
CA TRP A 83 16.07 -16.30 -0.57
C TRP A 83 15.85 -14.87 -1.09
N LYS A 84 16.09 -14.73 -2.39
CA LYS A 84 15.88 -13.48 -3.13
C LYS A 84 15.19 -13.80 -4.46
N ILE A 85 14.15 -13.05 -4.80
CA ILE A 85 13.34 -13.21 -6.01
C ILE A 85 13.37 -11.92 -6.82
N SER A 86 13.57 -12.02 -8.12
CA SER A 86 13.45 -10.89 -9.03
C SER A 86 11.98 -10.65 -9.37
N LEU A 87 11.58 -9.38 -9.32
CA LEU A 87 10.25 -8.88 -9.67
C LEU A 87 10.35 -7.82 -10.77
N GLY A 88 9.22 -7.44 -11.34
CA GLY A 88 9.10 -6.23 -12.12
C GLY A 88 9.17 -4.98 -11.23
N GLU A 89 9.33 -3.82 -11.84
CA GLU A 89 9.43 -2.56 -11.10
C GLU A 89 8.12 -2.25 -10.35
N GLY A 90 8.20 -2.04 -9.04
CA GLY A 90 7.04 -1.72 -8.21
C GLY A 90 7.34 -1.68 -6.72
N TYR A 91 6.31 -1.38 -5.94
CA TYR A 91 6.38 -1.17 -4.48
C TYR A 91 5.31 -1.97 -3.72
N ALA A 92 4.68 -2.94 -4.39
CA ALA A 92 3.78 -3.88 -3.72
C ALA A 92 4.54 -4.68 -2.67
N ALA A 93 4.02 -4.77 -1.46
CA ALA A 93 4.60 -5.61 -0.41
C ALA A 93 3.90 -6.99 -0.37
N PRO A 94 4.54 -7.99 0.23
CA PRO A 94 3.96 -9.32 0.35
C PRO A 94 2.90 -9.39 1.44
N ALA A 95 1.91 -10.26 1.24
CA ALA A 95 1.08 -10.84 2.28
C ALA A 95 1.53 -12.27 2.53
N VAL A 96 1.45 -12.73 3.80
CA VAL A 96 1.92 -14.06 4.20
C VAL A 96 0.82 -14.77 4.99
N ARG A 97 0.49 -15.98 4.56
CA ARG A 97 -0.43 -16.87 5.27
C ARG A 97 -0.17 -18.34 4.95
N ASN A 98 -0.27 -19.21 5.94
CA ASN A 98 -0.14 -20.67 5.78
C ASN A 98 1.10 -21.07 4.95
N GLY A 99 2.27 -20.52 5.30
CA GLY A 99 3.55 -20.79 4.65
C GLY A 99 3.67 -20.30 3.20
N ARG A 100 2.73 -19.45 2.73
CA ARG A 100 2.72 -18.88 1.39
C ARG A 100 2.90 -17.37 1.41
N VAL A 101 3.62 -16.88 0.43
CA VAL A 101 3.88 -15.44 0.19
C VAL A 101 3.17 -15.03 -1.08
N TYR A 102 2.28 -14.06 -1.00
CA TYR A 102 1.50 -13.54 -2.11
C TYR A 102 1.93 -12.11 -2.41
N ILE A 103 2.23 -11.82 -3.67
CA ILE A 103 2.68 -10.48 -4.06
C ILE A 103 2.17 -10.12 -5.45
N LEU A 104 1.75 -8.87 -5.61
CA LEU A 104 1.46 -8.30 -6.91
C LEU A 104 2.74 -7.88 -7.61
N ASP A 105 2.83 -8.22 -8.89
CA ASP A 105 3.98 -7.98 -9.75
C ASP A 105 3.52 -7.54 -11.14
N TYR A 106 4.37 -6.82 -11.86
CA TYR A 106 4.11 -6.45 -13.25
C TYR A 106 5.26 -6.90 -14.14
N ASN A 107 4.95 -7.77 -15.08
CA ASN A 107 5.93 -8.23 -16.06
C ASN A 107 5.97 -7.28 -17.26
N GLU A 108 7.01 -6.46 -17.33
CA GLU A 108 7.17 -5.43 -18.38
C GLU A 108 7.30 -6.05 -19.79
N LYS A 109 7.96 -7.20 -19.92
CA LYS A 109 8.15 -7.88 -21.21
C LYS A 109 6.83 -8.45 -21.74
N ARG A 110 6.01 -9.02 -20.85
CA ARG A 110 4.70 -9.58 -21.22
C ARG A 110 3.60 -8.51 -21.19
N LYS A 111 3.87 -7.32 -20.66
CA LYS A 111 2.86 -6.30 -20.35
C LYS A 111 1.70 -6.91 -19.55
N ALA A 112 2.04 -7.56 -18.45
CA ALA A 112 1.09 -8.36 -17.67
C ALA A 112 1.11 -7.99 -16.19
N ASP A 113 -0.09 -7.75 -15.64
CA ASP A 113 -0.31 -7.67 -14.20
C ASP A 113 -0.50 -9.07 -13.64
N MET A 114 0.16 -9.38 -12.53
CA MET A 114 0.28 -10.72 -11.96
C MET A 114 0.07 -10.72 -10.46
N LEU A 115 -0.65 -11.73 -9.96
CA LEU A 115 -0.50 -12.21 -8.59
C LEU A 115 0.38 -13.45 -8.62
N ARG A 116 1.46 -13.43 -7.82
CA ARG A 116 2.42 -14.54 -7.70
C ARG A 116 2.37 -15.10 -6.27
N CYS A 117 2.47 -16.41 -6.15
CA CYS A 117 2.49 -17.13 -4.89
C CYS A 117 3.79 -17.93 -4.75
N PHE A 118 4.46 -17.77 -3.62
CA PHE A 118 5.74 -18.43 -3.32
C PHE A 118 5.67 -19.21 -2.00
N SER A 119 6.53 -20.20 -1.84
CA SER A 119 6.82 -20.80 -0.53
C SER A 119 7.54 -19.79 0.37
N LEU A 120 7.06 -19.60 1.60
CA LEU A 120 7.72 -18.76 2.60
C LEU A 120 9.10 -19.35 2.97
N LYS A 121 9.20 -20.69 3.04
CA LYS A 121 10.42 -21.39 3.43
C LYS A 121 11.53 -21.23 2.40
N SER A 122 11.24 -21.50 1.13
CA SER A 122 12.27 -21.63 0.08
C SER A 122 12.25 -20.52 -0.97
N GLY A 123 11.18 -19.71 -1.06
CA GLY A 123 11.02 -18.75 -2.15
C GLY A 123 10.66 -19.38 -3.50
N THR A 124 10.38 -20.70 -3.53
CA THR A 124 9.93 -21.40 -4.75
C THR A 124 8.58 -20.87 -5.18
N GLU A 125 8.43 -20.47 -6.45
CA GLU A 125 7.15 -20.02 -7.00
C GLU A 125 6.22 -21.22 -7.16
N LEU A 126 5.05 -21.17 -6.49
CA LEU A 126 4.08 -22.25 -6.47
C LEU A 126 3.09 -22.13 -7.62
N TRP A 127 2.55 -20.94 -7.79
CA TRP A 127 1.63 -20.61 -8.86
C TRP A 127 1.60 -19.11 -9.12
N ARG A 128 1.06 -18.73 -10.29
CA ARG A 128 0.75 -17.34 -10.61
C ARG A 128 -0.51 -17.24 -11.47
N ARG A 129 -1.26 -16.18 -11.25
CA ARG A 129 -2.39 -15.78 -12.09
C ARG A 129 -2.13 -14.41 -12.67
N TRP A 130 -2.38 -14.24 -13.95
CA TRP A 130 -2.01 -13.03 -14.65
C TRP A 130 -2.90 -12.75 -15.86
N TYR A 131 -2.82 -11.53 -16.39
CA TYR A 131 -3.51 -11.10 -17.60
C TYR A 131 -2.75 -9.96 -18.27
N ASN A 132 -2.97 -9.78 -19.58
CA ASN A 132 -2.32 -8.71 -20.31
C ASN A 132 -3.01 -7.38 -20.07
N VAL A 133 -2.24 -6.38 -19.70
CA VAL A 133 -2.64 -4.97 -19.54
C VAL A 133 -1.45 -4.07 -19.78
N GLU A 134 -1.57 -3.17 -20.75
CA GLU A 134 -0.49 -2.24 -21.05
C GLU A 134 -0.49 -1.09 -20.03
N LEU A 135 0.64 -0.93 -19.33
CA LEU A 135 0.89 0.16 -18.40
C LEU A 135 2.07 1.01 -18.91
N LYS A 136 1.98 2.31 -18.71
CA LYS A 136 3.13 3.21 -18.86
C LYS A 136 3.90 3.24 -17.55
N ARG A 137 5.24 3.23 -17.62
CA ARG A 137 6.05 3.39 -16.40
C ARG A 137 5.73 4.73 -15.73
N ASN A 138 5.35 4.67 -14.46
CA ASN A 138 5.03 5.85 -13.65
C ASN A 138 5.44 5.59 -12.19
N HIS A 139 6.71 5.78 -11.85
CA HIS A 139 7.28 5.40 -10.56
C HIS A 139 6.94 3.95 -10.18
N GLY A 140 7.28 2.99 -11.06
CA GLY A 140 6.89 1.59 -10.94
C GLY A 140 5.42 1.33 -11.33
N TYR A 141 4.96 0.10 -11.11
CA TYR A 141 3.65 -0.36 -11.56
C TYR A 141 2.75 -0.80 -10.40
N SER A 142 3.07 -1.92 -9.74
CA SER A 142 2.26 -2.50 -8.66
C SER A 142 2.62 -1.90 -7.30
N ARG A 143 1.61 -1.54 -6.48
CA ARG A 143 1.79 -0.89 -5.17
C ARG A 143 1.00 -1.54 -4.05
N THR A 144 -0.05 -2.26 -4.36
CA THR A 144 -1.02 -2.77 -3.39
C THR A 144 -0.57 -4.10 -2.79
N ILE A 145 -1.03 -4.36 -1.58
CA ILE A 145 -0.79 -5.60 -0.84
C ILE A 145 -2.08 -6.41 -0.90
N PRO A 146 -2.04 -7.70 -1.27
CA PRO A 146 -3.22 -8.56 -1.20
C PRO A 146 -3.78 -8.67 0.21
N ALA A 147 -5.11 -8.77 0.36
CA ALA A 147 -5.74 -9.20 1.60
C ALA A 147 -6.02 -10.70 1.53
N VAL A 148 -5.54 -11.45 2.52
CA VAL A 148 -5.58 -12.92 2.53
C VAL A 148 -6.28 -13.42 3.78
N THR A 149 -7.22 -14.35 3.61
CA THR A 149 -7.88 -15.11 4.67
C THR A 149 -7.66 -16.60 4.45
N GLU A 150 -8.26 -17.46 5.26
CA GLU A 150 -8.23 -18.91 5.02
C GLU A 150 -8.85 -19.31 3.67
N LYS A 151 -9.87 -18.56 3.22
CA LYS A 151 -10.68 -18.92 2.06
C LYS A 151 -10.49 -18.03 0.85
N TYR A 152 -10.01 -16.80 1.05
CA TYR A 152 -10.00 -15.80 -0.01
C TYR A 152 -8.70 -15.02 -0.06
N ILE A 153 -8.24 -14.74 -1.27
CA ILE A 153 -7.30 -13.65 -1.58
C ILE A 153 -8.06 -12.62 -2.38
N VAL A 154 -8.00 -11.37 -1.96
CA VAL A 154 -8.50 -10.25 -2.75
C VAL A 154 -7.34 -9.36 -3.14
N THR A 155 -7.28 -9.01 -4.42
CA THR A 155 -6.27 -8.12 -4.99
C THR A 155 -6.91 -6.93 -5.67
N ILE A 156 -6.18 -5.84 -5.80
CA ILE A 156 -6.51 -4.72 -6.67
C ILE A 156 -5.26 -4.33 -7.45
N GLY A 157 -5.30 -4.47 -8.75
CA GLY A 157 -4.19 -4.19 -9.66
C GLY A 157 -4.03 -2.70 -9.97
N PRO A 158 -2.97 -2.30 -10.68
CA PRO A 158 -2.65 -0.91 -10.99
C PRO A 158 -3.78 -0.13 -11.70
N ARG A 159 -4.58 -0.81 -12.53
CA ARG A 159 -5.70 -0.25 -13.29
C ARG A 159 -7.06 -0.45 -12.62
N SER A 160 -7.08 -0.61 -11.29
CA SER A 160 -8.32 -0.85 -10.52
C SER A 160 -9.03 -2.17 -10.89
N HIS A 161 -8.28 -3.15 -11.40
CA HIS A 161 -8.78 -4.50 -11.64
C HIS A 161 -8.71 -5.32 -10.36
N VAL A 162 -9.82 -5.90 -9.97
CA VAL A 162 -9.96 -6.70 -8.74
C VAL A 162 -10.07 -8.18 -9.11
N MET A 163 -9.40 -9.03 -8.35
CA MET A 163 -9.57 -10.49 -8.40
C MET A 163 -9.82 -11.02 -6.99
N CYS A 164 -10.72 -11.99 -6.87
CA CYS A 164 -10.87 -12.82 -5.68
C CYS A 164 -10.56 -14.27 -6.04
N LEU A 165 -9.65 -14.87 -5.28
CA LEU A 165 -9.12 -16.21 -5.56
C LEU A 165 -9.09 -17.09 -4.31
N ASP A 166 -9.01 -18.39 -4.53
CA ASP A 166 -8.65 -19.36 -3.51
C ASP A 166 -7.15 -19.23 -3.19
N PRO A 167 -6.76 -19.13 -1.90
CA PRO A 167 -5.36 -18.88 -1.54
C PRO A 167 -4.45 -20.09 -1.81
N VAL A 168 -4.96 -21.30 -1.79
CA VAL A 168 -4.16 -22.52 -1.97
C VAL A 168 -3.99 -22.84 -3.46
N SER A 169 -5.10 -22.90 -4.19
CA SER A 169 -5.11 -23.34 -5.58
C SER A 169 -4.94 -22.21 -6.60
N GLY A 170 -5.08 -20.94 -6.19
CA GLY A 170 -5.09 -19.80 -7.12
C GLY A 170 -6.31 -19.78 -8.07
N LYS A 171 -7.33 -20.64 -7.83
CA LYS A 171 -8.58 -20.65 -8.60
C LYS A 171 -9.33 -19.33 -8.38
N MET A 172 -9.72 -18.69 -9.47
CA MET A 172 -10.47 -17.45 -9.40
C MET A 172 -11.95 -17.70 -9.11
N PHE A 173 -12.50 -17.03 -8.11
CA PHE A 173 -13.93 -17.02 -7.82
C PHE A 173 -14.66 -15.98 -8.67
N TRP A 174 -14.17 -14.75 -8.65
CA TRP A 174 -14.73 -13.64 -9.42
C TRP A 174 -13.69 -12.54 -9.69
N LYS A 175 -14.07 -11.59 -10.54
CA LYS A 175 -13.28 -10.43 -10.93
C LYS A 175 -14.17 -9.21 -11.14
N ILE A 176 -13.64 -8.01 -10.93
CA ILE A 176 -14.33 -6.74 -11.18
C ILE A 176 -13.33 -5.76 -11.82
N ASP A 177 -13.76 -5.07 -12.85
CA ASP A 177 -13.10 -3.90 -13.41
C ASP A 177 -13.77 -2.65 -12.80
N LEU A 178 -13.17 -2.10 -11.73
CA LEU A 178 -13.76 -0.95 -11.03
C LEU A 178 -13.84 0.31 -11.90
N GLU A 179 -12.90 0.49 -12.85
CA GLU A 179 -12.95 1.63 -13.77
C GLU A 179 -14.18 1.53 -14.69
N LYS A 180 -14.47 0.33 -15.21
CA LYS A 180 -15.61 0.07 -16.07
C LYS A 180 -16.94 0.19 -15.33
N GLU A 181 -17.01 -0.37 -14.11
CA GLU A 181 -18.27 -0.43 -13.34
C GLU A 181 -18.60 0.91 -12.67
N TYR A 182 -17.59 1.58 -12.11
CA TYR A 182 -17.75 2.78 -11.28
C TYR A 182 -17.25 4.07 -11.91
N GLY A 183 -16.47 4.02 -12.98
CA GLY A 183 -16.01 5.20 -13.69
C GLY A 183 -17.14 5.97 -14.35
N VAL A 184 -16.97 7.30 -14.49
CA VAL A 184 -17.91 8.20 -15.19
C VAL A 184 -17.18 8.81 -16.39
N PRO A 185 -17.41 8.31 -17.61
CA PRO A 185 -16.73 8.80 -18.79
C PRO A 185 -16.95 10.31 -19.02
N GLY A 186 -15.91 10.99 -19.53
CA GLY A 186 -15.99 12.41 -19.87
C GLY A 186 -15.98 13.39 -18.70
N LYS A 187 -15.89 12.91 -17.46
CA LYS A 187 -15.73 13.75 -16.27
C LYS A 187 -14.31 13.64 -15.72
N GLU A 188 -13.64 14.76 -15.46
CA GLU A 188 -12.29 14.78 -14.87
C GLU A 188 -12.22 14.00 -13.55
N LYS A 189 -13.19 14.22 -12.67
CA LYS A 189 -13.32 13.50 -11.39
C LYS A 189 -14.04 12.17 -11.49
N GLY A 190 -14.30 11.68 -12.70
CA GLY A 190 -15.03 10.44 -12.94
C GLY A 190 -14.13 9.21 -13.05
N ARG A 191 -12.82 9.35 -13.03
CA ARG A 191 -11.85 8.26 -13.07
C ARG A 191 -11.74 7.58 -11.71
N VAL A 192 -11.75 6.24 -11.72
CA VAL A 192 -11.49 5.42 -10.52
C VAL A 192 -9.98 5.30 -10.26
N THR A 193 -9.21 4.91 -11.29
CA THR A 193 -7.76 4.75 -11.15
C THR A 193 -7.10 6.10 -10.88
N PRO A 194 -6.42 6.28 -9.72
CA PRO A 194 -5.75 7.54 -9.39
C PRO A 194 -4.50 7.76 -10.25
N ASP A 195 -3.95 8.96 -10.20
CA ASP A 195 -2.62 9.23 -10.71
C ASP A 195 -1.60 8.35 -9.98
N PHE A 196 -0.54 7.91 -10.66
CA PHE A 196 0.45 6.95 -10.16
C PHE A 196 -0.09 5.52 -9.93
N TYR A 197 -1.26 5.15 -10.50
CA TYR A 197 -1.93 3.86 -10.31
C TYR A 197 -2.50 3.64 -8.89
N VAL A 198 -3.14 2.50 -8.67
CA VAL A 198 -3.76 2.20 -7.38
C VAL A 198 -2.72 1.90 -6.31
N GLY A 199 -2.80 2.60 -5.18
CA GLY A 199 -2.05 2.33 -3.95
C GLY A 199 -2.93 1.86 -2.79
N GLN A 200 -4.25 2.03 -2.89
CA GLN A 200 -5.21 1.53 -1.90
C GLN A 200 -5.20 0.01 -1.85
N CYS A 201 -4.82 -0.57 -0.70
CA CYS A 201 -4.90 -2.00 -0.48
C CYS A 201 -6.34 -2.43 -0.20
N PRO A 202 -6.78 -3.60 -0.71
CA PRO A 202 -8.10 -4.13 -0.40
C PRO A 202 -8.21 -4.52 1.08
N LEU A 203 -9.43 -4.43 1.62
CA LEU A 203 -9.79 -4.92 2.94
C LEU A 203 -10.71 -6.13 2.79
N ILE A 204 -10.50 -7.19 3.57
CA ILE A 204 -11.50 -8.23 3.80
C ILE A 204 -11.94 -8.16 5.25
N ASP A 205 -13.23 -7.95 5.47
CA ASP A 205 -13.86 -7.91 6.79
C ASP A 205 -15.10 -8.81 6.79
N ASN A 206 -15.11 -9.84 7.63
CA ASN A 206 -16.21 -10.81 7.75
C ASN A 206 -16.71 -11.37 6.40
N GLY A 207 -15.79 -11.71 5.49
CA GLY A 207 -16.13 -12.26 4.18
C GLY A 207 -16.60 -11.24 3.16
N ILE A 208 -16.54 -9.95 3.47
CA ILE A 208 -16.81 -8.85 2.56
C ILE A 208 -15.50 -8.18 2.15
N ALA A 209 -15.24 -8.09 0.86
CA ALA A 209 -14.17 -7.31 0.29
C ALA A 209 -14.61 -5.84 0.17
N VAL A 210 -13.85 -4.91 0.75
CA VAL A 210 -14.20 -3.49 0.79
C VAL A 210 -13.21 -2.69 -0.05
N PHE A 211 -13.76 -1.84 -0.90
CA PHE A 211 -13.02 -0.95 -1.79
C PHE A 211 -13.62 0.46 -1.77
N ALA A 212 -12.80 1.46 -2.01
CA ALA A 212 -13.26 2.84 -2.17
C ALA A 212 -12.92 3.33 -3.60
N PRO A 213 -13.74 2.98 -4.61
CA PRO A 213 -13.47 3.34 -5.99
C PRO A 213 -13.53 4.85 -6.24
N GLY A 214 -14.31 5.59 -5.47
CA GLY A 214 -14.63 6.96 -5.83
C GLY A 214 -15.53 7.02 -7.06
N ALA A 215 -15.58 8.17 -7.74
CA ALA A 215 -16.45 8.36 -8.92
C ALA A 215 -17.94 8.08 -8.62
N LYS A 216 -18.56 7.01 -9.13
CA LYS A 216 -19.99 6.73 -8.86
C LYS A 216 -20.29 6.38 -7.39
N ALA A 217 -19.42 5.62 -6.74
CA ALA A 217 -19.60 5.20 -5.35
C ALA A 217 -18.36 5.53 -4.51
N LEU A 218 -18.55 6.12 -3.33
CA LEU A 218 -17.45 6.41 -2.41
C LEU A 218 -16.78 5.13 -1.93
N MET A 219 -17.59 4.15 -1.51
CA MET A 219 -17.12 2.86 -1.01
C MET A 219 -18.10 1.75 -1.37
N ILE A 220 -17.61 0.53 -1.54
CA ILE A 220 -18.43 -0.64 -1.84
C ILE A 220 -17.99 -1.83 -1.00
N GLY A 221 -18.95 -2.69 -0.66
CA GLY A 221 -18.71 -4.00 -0.06
C GLY A 221 -19.17 -5.12 -0.98
N VAL A 222 -18.25 -6.03 -1.29
CA VAL A 222 -18.45 -7.15 -2.21
C VAL A 222 -18.34 -8.46 -1.45
N ASP A 223 -19.31 -9.32 -1.59
CA ASP A 223 -19.29 -10.67 -0.98
C ASP A 223 -18.15 -11.51 -1.60
N CYS A 224 -17.23 -11.96 -0.78
CA CYS A 224 -16.05 -12.72 -1.24
C CYS A 224 -16.41 -14.06 -1.88
N ALA A 225 -17.52 -14.69 -1.47
CA ALA A 225 -17.92 -15.97 -2.02
C ALA A 225 -18.55 -15.85 -3.40
N THR A 226 -19.30 -14.77 -3.66
CA THR A 226 -20.15 -14.64 -4.84
C THR A 226 -19.77 -13.53 -5.81
N GLY A 227 -18.96 -12.56 -5.37
CA GLY A 227 -18.63 -11.36 -6.14
C GLY A 227 -19.79 -10.36 -6.27
N LYS A 228 -20.90 -10.57 -5.55
CA LYS A 228 -22.03 -9.65 -5.58
C LYS A 228 -21.80 -8.46 -4.65
N VAL A 229 -22.10 -7.25 -5.13
CA VAL A 229 -22.11 -6.06 -4.30
C VAL A 229 -23.21 -6.18 -3.27
N LYS A 230 -22.86 -6.06 -1.99
CA LYS A 230 -23.79 -6.14 -0.85
C LYS A 230 -24.30 -4.77 -0.43
N TRP A 231 -23.46 -3.77 -0.56
CA TRP A 231 -23.77 -2.38 -0.25
C TRP A 231 -22.87 -1.42 -1.03
N GLU A 232 -23.38 -0.22 -1.26
CA GLU A 232 -22.66 0.89 -1.88
C GLU A 232 -22.89 2.17 -1.08
N THR A 233 -21.83 2.93 -0.87
CA THR A 233 -21.89 4.27 -0.27
C THR A 233 -22.00 5.29 -1.39
N PRO A 234 -23.07 6.11 -1.46
CA PRO A 234 -23.16 7.19 -2.45
C PRO A 234 -22.01 8.18 -2.36
N ASN A 235 -21.66 8.80 -3.50
CA ASN A 235 -20.56 9.76 -3.59
C ASN A 235 -21.01 11.14 -4.11
N PRO A 236 -21.91 11.86 -3.38
CA PRO A 236 -22.41 13.17 -3.82
C PRO A 236 -21.30 14.23 -3.87
N ASP A 237 -20.26 14.09 -3.06
CA ASP A 237 -19.14 15.04 -2.98
C ASP A 237 -18.11 14.84 -4.11
N SER A 238 -18.31 13.85 -4.97
CA SER A 238 -17.41 13.52 -6.09
C SER A 238 -15.94 13.35 -5.65
N VAL A 239 -15.71 12.76 -4.48
CA VAL A 239 -14.37 12.41 -4.01
C VAL A 239 -13.79 11.27 -4.85
N ARG A 240 -12.47 11.23 -4.96
CA ARG A 240 -11.76 10.22 -5.75
C ARG A 240 -11.02 9.23 -4.86
N MET A 241 -10.65 8.10 -5.44
CA MET A 241 -9.72 7.17 -4.81
C MET A 241 -8.41 7.89 -4.49
N SER A 242 -7.91 7.73 -3.26
CA SER A 242 -6.55 8.07 -2.85
C SER A 242 -5.67 6.81 -2.81
N HIS A 243 -4.39 6.97 -2.49
CA HIS A 243 -3.50 5.82 -2.23
C HIS A 243 -3.62 5.27 -0.80
N SER A 244 -4.31 5.99 0.08
CA SER A 244 -4.62 5.56 1.45
C SER A 244 -5.49 4.31 1.45
N SER A 245 -5.25 3.40 2.38
CA SER A 245 -6.07 2.20 2.56
C SER A 245 -7.17 2.43 3.60
N ILE A 246 -8.27 1.70 3.46
CA ILE A 246 -9.39 1.72 4.41
C ILE A 246 -8.97 1.01 5.69
N ILE A 247 -9.17 1.65 6.85
CA ILE A 247 -8.85 1.07 8.15
C ILE A 247 -10.12 0.89 8.97
N PRO A 248 -10.45 -0.34 9.40
CA PRO A 248 -11.54 -0.55 10.33
C PRO A 248 -11.15 -0.03 11.73
N MET A 249 -12.04 0.74 12.35
CA MET A 249 -11.84 1.32 13.66
C MET A 249 -13.11 1.19 14.50
N ASN A 250 -12.95 1.03 15.82
CA ASN A 250 -14.07 1.15 16.77
C ASN A 250 -14.00 2.54 17.42
N ILE A 251 -14.95 3.40 17.10
CA ILE A 251 -15.02 4.78 17.59
C ILE A 251 -16.35 4.98 18.32
N SER A 252 -16.29 5.35 19.61
CA SER A 252 -17.47 5.50 20.48
C SER A 252 -18.38 4.25 20.49
N GLY A 253 -17.79 3.05 20.46
CA GLY A 253 -18.51 1.76 20.46
C GLY A 253 -19.12 1.38 19.13
N ARG A 254 -18.83 2.12 18.05
CA ARG A 254 -19.30 1.86 16.69
C ARG A 254 -18.16 1.44 15.78
N LYS A 255 -18.29 0.29 15.10
CA LYS A 255 -17.33 -0.14 14.07
C LYS A 255 -17.53 0.69 12.81
N MET A 256 -16.45 1.26 12.31
CA MET A 256 -16.44 2.14 11.13
C MET A 256 -15.29 1.77 10.20
N TYR A 257 -15.50 1.96 8.90
CA TYR A 257 -14.44 2.04 7.91
C TYR A 257 -14.00 3.50 7.79
N VAL A 258 -12.79 3.80 8.25
CA VAL A 258 -12.21 5.15 8.16
C VAL A 258 -11.32 5.25 6.93
N TYR A 259 -11.54 6.28 6.12
CA TYR A 259 -10.87 6.44 4.85
C TYR A 259 -10.46 7.89 4.59
N ASN A 260 -9.18 8.09 4.26
CA ASN A 260 -8.61 9.38 3.84
C ASN A 260 -8.66 9.44 2.30
N ALA A 261 -9.80 9.89 1.76
CA ALA A 261 -10.06 10.00 0.33
C ALA A 261 -9.39 11.24 -0.29
N ALA A 262 -9.25 11.26 -1.61
CA ALA A 262 -8.89 12.49 -2.32
C ALA A 262 -10.12 13.41 -2.41
N GLY A 263 -10.29 14.26 -1.40
CA GLY A 263 -11.42 15.17 -1.24
C GLY A 263 -12.00 15.22 0.18
N GLY A 264 -11.43 14.46 1.14
CA GLY A 264 -11.84 14.51 2.54
C GLY A 264 -11.65 13.21 3.30
N VAL A 265 -11.98 13.21 4.58
CA VAL A 265 -11.92 12.04 5.45
C VAL A 265 -13.33 11.59 5.81
N TYR A 266 -13.56 10.29 5.76
CA TYR A 266 -14.89 9.70 5.94
C TYR A 266 -14.85 8.58 6.97
N GLY A 267 -15.87 8.52 7.82
CA GLY A 267 -16.21 7.36 8.64
C GLY A 267 -17.52 6.75 8.13
N ILE A 268 -17.45 5.49 7.71
CA ILE A 268 -18.55 4.77 7.10
C ILE A 268 -18.93 3.60 8.01
N SER A 269 -20.21 3.37 8.24
CA SER A 269 -20.69 2.26 9.05
C SER A 269 -20.16 0.92 8.52
N ALA A 270 -19.54 0.12 9.40
CA ALA A 270 -18.99 -1.20 9.11
C ALA A 270 -19.83 -2.34 9.72
N GLU A 271 -20.97 -2.04 10.30
CA GLU A 271 -21.82 -3.01 10.99
C GLU A 271 -23.30 -2.61 10.99
N GLY A 272 -24.18 -3.55 11.34
CA GLY A 272 -25.62 -3.30 11.50
C GLY A 272 -26.36 -3.08 10.18
N ASP A 273 -27.62 -2.66 10.29
CA ASP A 273 -28.52 -2.45 9.15
C ASP A 273 -28.17 -1.21 8.31
N ASP A 274 -27.32 -0.36 8.84
CA ASP A 274 -26.84 0.85 8.17
C ASP A 274 -25.40 0.72 7.63
N ILE A 275 -24.90 -0.52 7.49
CA ILE A 275 -23.61 -0.79 6.85
C ILE A 275 -23.49 -0.06 5.51
N GLY A 276 -22.38 0.62 5.28
CA GLY A 276 -22.15 1.44 4.09
C GLY A 276 -22.68 2.87 4.18
N LYS A 277 -23.41 3.27 5.25
CA LYS A 277 -23.80 4.68 5.44
C LYS A 277 -22.64 5.52 5.93
N VAL A 278 -22.54 6.75 5.42
CA VAL A 278 -21.63 7.77 5.95
C VAL A 278 -22.12 8.18 7.33
N LEU A 279 -21.31 7.95 8.35
CA LEU A 279 -21.59 8.34 9.74
C LEU A 279 -21.09 9.76 10.02
N TRP A 280 -19.93 10.12 9.50
CA TRP A 280 -19.33 11.43 9.56
C TRP A 280 -18.37 11.65 8.38
N LYS A 281 -18.11 12.91 8.06
CA LYS A 281 -17.14 13.34 7.08
C LYS A 281 -16.59 14.70 7.41
N THR A 282 -15.39 15.01 6.87
CA THR A 282 -14.84 16.37 6.87
C THR A 282 -14.01 16.58 5.60
N ALA A 283 -14.13 17.76 5.00
CA ALA A 283 -13.32 18.23 3.89
C ALA A 283 -12.24 19.25 4.33
N GLU A 284 -12.18 19.58 5.62
CA GLU A 284 -11.17 20.51 6.17
C GLU A 284 -9.74 19.95 6.06
N TRP A 285 -9.61 18.62 5.97
CA TRP A 285 -8.40 17.91 5.59
C TRP A 285 -8.62 17.24 4.23
N SER A 286 -7.97 17.75 3.19
CA SER A 286 -8.11 17.25 1.82
C SER A 286 -6.79 17.43 1.05
N PRO A 287 -5.75 16.66 1.33
CA PRO A 287 -4.48 16.75 0.61
C PRO A 287 -4.67 16.30 -0.85
N SER A 288 -3.88 16.87 -1.75
CA SER A 288 -3.89 16.49 -3.18
C SER A 288 -3.54 15.01 -3.39
N ILE A 289 -2.63 14.48 -2.56
CA ILE A 289 -2.23 13.07 -2.55
C ILE A 289 -2.14 12.60 -1.10
N GLY A 290 -2.96 11.60 -0.76
CA GLY A 290 -2.94 10.90 0.52
C GLY A 290 -2.40 9.48 0.31
N VAL A 291 -1.21 9.17 0.85
CA VAL A 291 -0.65 7.80 0.86
C VAL A 291 -0.79 7.16 2.24
N PRO A 292 -0.38 7.82 3.33
CA PRO A 292 -0.56 7.24 4.65
C PRO A 292 -2.04 7.04 4.99
N SER A 293 -2.34 5.91 5.62
CA SER A 293 -3.69 5.59 6.07
C SER A 293 -4.02 6.27 7.41
N PRO A 294 -5.30 6.45 7.74
CA PRO A 294 -5.70 7.00 9.04
C PRO A 294 -5.14 6.17 10.20
N LEU A 295 -4.70 6.84 11.26
CA LEU A 295 -4.19 6.25 12.49
C LEU A 295 -5.14 6.53 13.65
N TYR A 296 -5.70 5.49 14.28
CA TYR A 296 -6.52 5.66 15.47
C TYR A 296 -5.66 5.94 16.69
N LEU A 297 -5.90 7.06 17.37
CA LEU A 297 -5.14 7.50 18.55
C LEU A 297 -5.77 7.05 19.88
N GLY A 298 -6.98 6.46 19.82
CA GLY A 298 -7.82 6.25 20.99
C GLY A 298 -8.68 7.49 21.32
N ASN A 299 -9.54 7.41 22.33
CA ASN A 299 -10.39 8.51 22.78
C ASN A 299 -11.21 9.20 21.67
N ASN A 300 -11.62 8.41 20.65
CA ASN A 300 -12.35 8.90 19.49
C ASN A 300 -11.57 9.91 18.63
N GLU A 301 -10.26 9.86 18.65
CA GLU A 301 -9.38 10.71 17.87
C GLU A 301 -8.62 9.88 16.84
N ILE A 302 -8.42 10.47 15.66
CA ILE A 302 -7.59 9.92 14.59
C ILE A 302 -6.56 10.94 14.13
N ALA A 303 -5.42 10.47 13.66
CA ALA A 303 -4.47 11.29 12.91
C ALA A 303 -4.50 10.90 11.44
N VAL A 304 -4.41 11.90 10.56
CA VAL A 304 -4.33 11.75 9.11
C VAL A 304 -3.14 12.53 8.58
N PHE A 305 -2.55 12.01 7.50
CA PHE A 305 -1.34 12.56 6.90
C PHE A 305 -1.50 12.64 5.39
N GLY A 306 -0.78 13.57 4.77
CA GLY A 306 -0.73 13.73 3.33
C GLY A 306 0.70 13.81 2.84
N SER A 307 0.93 13.32 1.62
CA SER A 307 2.22 13.33 0.95
C SER A 307 2.55 14.69 0.34
N TYR A 308 3.77 14.82 -0.17
CA TYR A 308 4.25 16.02 -0.87
C TYR A 308 4.10 17.32 -0.05
N GLY A 309 4.37 17.24 1.24
CA GLY A 309 4.39 18.40 2.10
C GLY A 309 3.05 18.86 2.66
N ALA A 310 2.03 18.04 2.54
CA ALA A 310 0.72 18.35 3.10
C ALA A 310 0.71 18.41 4.64
N GLY A 311 1.61 17.65 5.30
CA GLY A 311 1.67 17.60 6.76
C GLY A 311 0.67 16.62 7.35
N GLY A 312 0.01 17.00 8.44
CA GLY A 312 -0.95 16.17 9.14
C GLY A 312 -2.05 16.95 9.84
N ALA A 313 -3.05 16.21 10.31
CA ALA A 313 -4.11 16.75 11.15
C ALA A 313 -4.58 15.71 12.17
N ARG A 314 -5.11 16.19 13.28
CA ARG A 314 -5.90 15.42 14.25
C ARG A 314 -7.37 15.69 14.01
N ILE A 315 -8.17 14.65 14.04
CA ILE A 315 -9.62 14.74 13.91
C ILE A 315 -10.26 14.05 15.10
N LYS A 316 -11.09 14.78 15.82
CA LYS A 316 -11.89 14.27 16.93
C LYS A 316 -13.28 13.93 16.45
N ILE A 317 -13.73 12.71 16.74
CA ILE A 317 -15.07 12.23 16.40
C ILE A 317 -15.97 12.35 17.63
N ILE A 318 -16.97 13.18 17.54
CA ILE A 318 -17.91 13.45 18.64
C ILE A 318 -19.22 12.73 18.32
N LYS A 319 -19.62 11.84 19.25
CA LYS A 319 -20.94 11.21 19.21
C LYS A 319 -21.92 12.10 19.96
N ASN A 320 -23.06 12.39 19.34
CA ASN A 320 -24.18 13.14 19.93
C ASN A 320 -25.51 12.44 19.61
N ASP A 321 -26.62 12.99 20.05
CA ASP A 321 -27.96 12.40 19.85
C ASP A 321 -28.34 12.31 18.38
N SER A 322 -27.81 13.17 17.51
CA SER A 322 -28.06 13.18 16.06
C SER A 322 -27.10 12.31 15.24
N GLY A 323 -26.08 11.69 15.87
CA GLY A 323 -25.09 10.85 15.19
C GLY A 323 -23.65 11.21 15.53
N PHE A 324 -22.81 11.38 14.50
CA PHE A 324 -21.38 11.65 14.66
C PHE A 324 -20.97 12.92 13.93
N THR A 325 -20.07 13.68 14.54
CA THR A 325 -19.48 14.90 13.95
C THR A 325 -17.96 14.80 14.01
N ALA A 326 -17.27 15.17 12.94
CA ALA A 326 -15.81 15.28 12.89
C ALA A 326 -15.39 16.74 13.12
N VAL A 327 -14.42 16.95 14.02
CA VAL A 327 -13.82 18.26 14.30
C VAL A 327 -12.33 18.13 14.03
N VAL A 328 -11.80 18.93 13.11
CA VAL A 328 -10.36 18.95 12.78
C VAL A 328 -9.63 19.86 13.74
N SER A 329 -8.52 19.35 14.30
CA SER A 329 -7.60 20.07 15.15
C SER A 329 -6.16 19.75 14.76
N ASP A 330 -5.21 20.47 15.34
CA ASP A 330 -3.77 20.26 15.11
C ASP A 330 -3.37 20.19 13.63
N LEU A 331 -4.07 20.93 12.77
CA LEU A 331 -3.71 21.05 11.35
C LEU A 331 -2.34 21.73 11.22
N HIS A 332 -1.37 21.02 10.66
CA HIS A 332 0.02 21.47 10.65
C HIS A 332 0.79 21.06 9.40
N LYS A 333 1.85 21.82 9.11
CA LYS A 333 2.83 21.52 8.07
C LYS A 333 3.85 20.47 8.58
N PRO A 334 4.63 19.83 7.71
CA PRO A 334 5.64 18.86 8.13
C PRO A 334 6.71 19.40 9.10
N SER A 335 7.01 20.72 9.03
CA SER A 335 7.94 21.39 9.95
C SER A 335 7.41 21.58 11.37
N ASP A 336 6.10 21.53 11.54
CA ASP A 336 5.40 22.01 12.73
C ASP A 336 4.77 20.86 13.55
N GLY A 337 4.91 19.62 13.09
CA GLY A 337 4.37 18.45 13.78
C GLY A 337 4.68 17.14 13.07
N LEU A 338 4.07 16.05 13.53
CA LEU A 338 4.23 14.72 12.98
C LEU A 338 3.74 14.66 11.54
N ALA A 339 4.61 14.27 10.63
CA ALA A 339 4.31 14.14 9.21
C ALA A 339 4.98 12.90 8.61
N THR A 340 4.40 12.38 7.54
CA THR A 340 4.95 11.25 6.77
C THR A 340 4.58 11.37 5.30
N GLU A 341 5.38 10.76 4.41
CA GLU A 341 5.13 10.79 2.96
C GLU A 341 4.49 9.48 2.46
N GLN A 342 5.10 8.34 2.78
CA GLN A 342 4.72 7.04 2.24
C GLN A 342 4.19 6.09 3.34
N GLN A 343 4.84 6.09 4.49
CA GLN A 343 4.53 5.14 5.55
C GLN A 343 3.49 5.71 6.52
N THR A 344 2.53 4.91 6.94
CA THR A 344 1.65 5.28 8.05
C THR A 344 2.40 5.15 9.37
N PRO A 345 2.39 6.13 10.26
CA PRO A 345 2.99 6.03 11.59
C PRO A 345 2.47 4.82 12.39
N ILE A 346 3.27 4.37 13.36
CA ILE A 346 2.91 3.25 14.22
C ILE A 346 2.60 3.77 15.61
N LEU A 347 1.39 3.53 16.10
CA LEU A 347 1.03 3.75 17.48
C LEU A 347 1.34 2.49 18.29
N LYS A 348 2.22 2.61 19.28
CA LYS A 348 2.54 1.55 20.25
C LYS A 348 2.36 2.07 21.68
N GLY A 349 1.33 1.59 22.36
CA GLY A 349 0.90 2.15 23.64
C GLY A 349 0.42 3.61 23.48
N ASP A 350 1.09 4.52 24.19
CA ASP A 350 0.77 5.95 24.12
C ASP A 350 1.70 6.75 23.18
N PHE A 351 2.55 6.06 22.41
CA PHE A 351 3.60 6.69 21.62
C PHE A 351 3.48 6.36 20.14
N ILE A 352 3.66 7.38 19.30
CA ILE A 352 3.62 7.30 17.85
C ILE A 352 5.05 7.36 17.31
N TRP A 353 5.40 6.38 16.49
CA TRP A 353 6.71 6.26 15.87
C TRP A 353 6.62 6.48 14.36
N ALA A 354 7.54 7.28 13.83
CA ALA A 354 7.61 7.57 12.41
C ALA A 354 9.02 7.97 11.97
N VAL A 355 9.29 7.85 10.69
CA VAL A 355 10.40 8.55 10.03
C VAL A 355 9.84 9.80 9.37
N MET A 356 10.40 10.95 9.71
CA MET A 356 9.95 12.24 9.20
C MET A 356 10.40 12.46 7.75
N PRO A 357 9.60 13.16 6.92
CA PRO A 357 9.94 13.43 5.54
C PRO A 357 11.06 14.47 5.37
N GLU A 358 11.55 14.65 4.14
CA GLU A 358 12.61 15.63 3.78
C GLU A 358 12.26 17.06 4.20
N ASN A 359 10.99 17.44 4.12
CA ASN A 359 10.49 18.79 4.39
C ASN A 359 10.06 19.03 5.84
N ALA A 360 10.43 18.14 6.77
CA ALA A 360 10.10 18.25 8.20
C ALA A 360 11.06 19.17 8.99
N GLY A 361 11.68 20.13 8.34
CA GLY A 361 12.55 21.11 9.00
C GLY A 361 13.70 20.46 9.80
N PRO A 362 13.87 20.80 11.09
CA PRO A 362 14.94 20.22 11.93
C PRO A 362 14.86 18.71 12.11
N LEU A 363 13.66 18.12 12.01
CA LEU A 363 13.39 16.69 12.20
C LEU A 363 13.51 15.86 10.92
N LYS A 364 13.87 16.47 9.81
CA LYS A 364 13.91 15.81 8.50
C LYS A 364 14.71 14.50 8.52
N LYS A 365 14.09 13.44 7.98
CA LYS A 365 14.67 12.10 7.83
C LYS A 365 15.05 11.40 9.13
N GLN A 366 14.61 11.90 10.28
CA GLN A 366 14.88 11.31 11.57
C GLN A 366 13.78 10.32 11.95
N LEU A 367 14.13 9.27 12.67
CA LEU A 367 13.18 8.47 13.42
C LEU A 367 12.77 9.29 14.66
N VAL A 368 11.48 9.43 14.86
CA VAL A 368 10.89 10.26 15.91
C VAL A 368 9.89 9.48 16.75
N CYS A 369 9.69 9.95 17.96
CA CYS A 369 8.66 9.49 18.88
C CYS A 369 7.83 10.67 19.36
N PHE A 370 6.50 10.60 19.16
CA PHE A 370 5.53 11.57 19.65
C PHE A 370 4.61 10.91 20.67
N GLN A 371 4.12 11.67 21.62
CA GLN A 371 3.03 11.22 22.47
C GLN A 371 1.70 11.34 21.69
N LYS A 372 0.82 10.33 21.76
CA LYS A 372 -0.46 10.35 21.01
C LYS A 372 -1.37 11.52 21.38
N SER A 373 -1.20 12.10 22.58
CA SER A 373 -1.92 13.29 23.02
C SER A 373 -1.38 14.59 22.44
N ASN A 374 -0.16 14.59 21.88
CA ASN A 374 0.47 15.77 21.29
C ASN A 374 1.30 15.36 20.06
N ILE A 375 0.73 15.57 18.86
CA ILE A 375 1.39 15.29 17.60
C ILE A 375 2.19 16.48 17.01
N LEU A 376 2.31 17.58 17.77
CA LEU A 376 3.05 18.76 17.34
C LEU A 376 4.48 18.79 17.85
N THR A 377 4.74 18.16 19.01
CA THR A 377 6.06 18.19 19.65
C THR A 377 6.57 16.78 19.90
N PRO A 378 7.72 16.36 19.34
CA PRO A 378 8.27 15.04 19.61
C PRO A 378 8.79 14.96 21.05
N VAL A 379 8.65 13.80 21.66
CA VAL A 379 9.28 13.49 22.96
C VAL A 379 10.69 12.97 22.78
N TRP A 380 11.03 12.50 21.59
CA TRP A 380 12.35 11.99 21.24
C TRP A 380 12.58 11.96 19.73
N SER A 381 13.84 12.08 19.31
CA SER A 381 14.30 11.85 17.94
C SER A 381 15.73 11.29 17.91
N THR A 382 16.12 10.68 16.79
CA THR A 382 17.50 10.19 16.60
C THR A 382 18.55 11.30 16.48
N GLY A 383 18.12 12.56 16.32
CA GLY A 383 19.02 13.68 16.15
C GLY A 383 19.52 13.85 14.70
N LYS A 384 20.20 14.98 14.46
CA LYS A 384 20.63 15.40 13.12
C LYS A 384 21.66 14.46 12.48
N GLU A 385 22.43 13.75 13.29
CA GLU A 385 23.49 12.85 12.84
C GLU A 385 22.96 11.50 12.35
N SER A 386 21.71 11.13 12.69
CA SER A 386 21.10 9.87 12.30
C SER A 386 19.86 10.11 11.44
N ARG A 387 20.06 10.10 10.14
CA ARG A 387 19.04 10.29 9.11
C ARG A 387 18.90 9.06 8.26
N PHE A 388 17.68 8.73 7.85
CA PHE A 388 17.34 7.50 7.14
C PHE A 388 16.96 7.81 5.68
N GLY A 389 17.91 7.61 4.76
CA GLY A 389 17.75 7.80 3.33
C GLY A 389 17.10 9.13 2.95
N LYS A 390 16.01 9.07 2.20
CA LYS A 390 15.13 10.21 1.85
C LYS A 390 13.97 10.41 2.83
N GLY A 391 13.83 9.55 3.84
CA GLY A 391 12.73 9.56 4.79
C GLY A 391 11.47 8.82 4.29
N LEU A 392 11.63 7.91 3.34
CA LEU A 392 10.52 7.20 2.69
C LEU A 392 10.47 5.71 3.05
N GLY A 393 11.55 5.19 3.62
CA GLY A 393 11.70 3.77 3.93
C GLY A 393 10.71 3.25 4.98
N PRO A 394 10.33 1.96 4.88
CA PRO A 394 9.37 1.36 5.79
C PRO A 394 9.98 0.96 7.13
N TYR A 395 9.13 0.86 8.13
CA TYR A 395 9.47 0.40 9.47
C TYR A 395 8.34 -0.46 10.06
N ILE A 396 8.69 -1.39 10.96
CA ILE A 396 7.77 -2.36 11.55
C ILE A 396 8.22 -2.73 12.96
N PHE A 397 7.26 -2.95 13.86
CA PHE A 397 7.52 -3.44 15.21
C PHE A 397 7.36 -4.97 15.32
N SER A 398 8.19 -5.55 16.18
CA SER A 398 7.94 -6.85 16.81
C SER A 398 8.42 -6.79 18.24
N ASN A 399 7.52 -7.03 19.19
CA ASN A 399 7.78 -6.86 20.62
C ASN A 399 8.32 -5.44 20.94
N ASN A 400 9.50 -5.34 21.56
CA ASN A 400 10.19 -4.07 21.85
C ASN A 400 11.22 -3.69 20.78
N LYS A 401 11.25 -4.39 19.63
CA LYS A 401 12.17 -4.15 18.53
C LYS A 401 11.49 -3.39 17.40
N LEU A 402 12.19 -2.40 16.84
CA LEU A 402 11.80 -1.70 15.63
C LEU A 402 12.80 -2.04 14.54
N TYR A 403 12.31 -2.58 13.45
CA TYR A 403 13.05 -2.78 12.21
C TYR A 403 12.72 -1.62 11.28
N LEU A 404 13.76 -0.95 10.78
CA LEU A 404 13.63 0.16 9.84
C LEU A 404 14.51 -0.14 8.64
N LEU A 405 13.93 -0.14 7.45
CA LEU A 405 14.67 -0.20 6.19
C LEU A 405 14.67 1.19 5.60
N ASP A 406 15.86 1.78 5.36
CA ASP A 406 15.89 3.03 4.62
C ASP A 406 15.77 2.77 3.10
N ASP A 407 15.48 3.83 2.37
CA ASP A 407 15.27 3.76 0.92
C ASP A 407 16.55 3.47 0.12
N ASP A 408 17.72 3.49 0.76
CA ASP A 408 19.01 3.10 0.20
C ASP A 408 19.35 1.62 0.45
N GLY A 409 18.55 0.91 1.26
CA GLY A 409 18.66 -0.52 1.53
C GLY A 409 19.48 -0.88 2.76
N ASN A 410 19.66 0.03 3.70
CA ASN A 410 20.21 -0.27 5.02
C ASN A 410 19.06 -0.66 5.95
N LEU A 411 19.21 -1.83 6.59
CA LEU A 411 18.28 -2.33 7.59
C LEU A 411 18.84 -2.04 8.98
N TYR A 412 18.06 -1.38 9.80
CA TYR A 412 18.39 -1.01 11.17
C TYR A 412 17.53 -1.81 12.15
N LEU A 413 18.12 -2.27 13.23
CA LEU A 413 17.45 -2.88 14.37
C LEU A 413 17.61 -1.96 15.58
N PHE A 414 16.48 -1.49 16.08
CA PHE A 414 16.43 -0.71 17.33
C PHE A 414 15.73 -1.51 18.41
N ARG A 415 16.14 -1.31 19.65
CA ARG A 415 15.41 -1.67 20.86
C ARG A 415 14.77 -0.43 21.45
N ILE A 416 13.49 -0.53 21.80
CA ILE A 416 12.78 0.59 22.41
C ILE A 416 12.88 0.49 23.92
N GLU A 417 13.47 1.52 24.52
CA GLU A 417 13.69 1.67 25.96
C GLU A 417 13.26 3.07 26.40
N ASN A 418 12.32 3.17 27.33
CA ASN A 418 11.85 4.46 27.86
C ASN A 418 11.49 5.48 26.77
N ASN A 419 10.77 5.03 25.72
CA ASN A 419 10.35 5.83 24.56
C ASN A 419 11.49 6.41 23.73
N LYS A 420 12.66 5.78 23.77
CA LYS A 420 13.82 6.06 22.93
C LYS A 420 14.16 4.83 22.11
N ALA A 421 14.59 5.02 20.89
CA ALA A 421 15.09 3.94 20.06
C ALA A 421 16.61 3.88 20.20
N VAL A 422 17.11 2.79 20.78
CA VAL A 422 18.52 2.49 20.92
C VAL A 422 18.95 1.64 19.73
N LEU A 423 19.84 2.14 18.88
CA LEU A 423 20.38 1.38 17.75
C LEU A 423 21.20 0.20 18.26
N ILE A 424 20.82 -1.00 17.85
CA ILE A 424 21.50 -2.26 18.22
C ILE A 424 22.40 -2.75 17.11
N SER A 425 21.87 -2.77 15.89
CA SER A 425 22.61 -3.24 14.70
C SER A 425 22.10 -2.52 13.47
N ASN A 426 22.97 -2.36 12.48
CA ASN A 426 22.59 -1.96 11.15
C ASN A 426 23.40 -2.71 10.11
N HIS A 427 22.81 -2.99 8.97
CA HIS A 427 23.49 -3.69 7.87
C HIS A 427 22.87 -3.31 6.53
N LYS A 428 23.72 -3.13 5.51
CA LYS A 428 23.26 -2.93 4.14
C LYS A 428 22.85 -4.27 3.54
N VAL A 429 21.55 -4.54 3.48
CA VAL A 429 21.01 -5.85 3.04
C VAL A 429 20.78 -5.91 1.54
N ILE A 430 20.65 -4.76 0.88
CA ILE A 430 20.44 -4.66 -0.56
C ILE A 430 20.99 -3.34 -1.10
N ASN A 431 21.50 -3.35 -2.34
CA ASN A 431 21.80 -2.11 -3.06
C ASN A 431 20.52 -1.59 -3.70
N ALA A 432 19.67 -0.95 -2.89
CA ALA A 432 18.41 -0.44 -3.34
C ALA A 432 18.56 0.88 -4.08
N ILE A 433 17.75 1.06 -5.11
CA ILE A 433 17.54 2.38 -5.72
C ILE A 433 16.42 3.09 -4.95
N GLU A 434 15.38 2.35 -4.56
CA GLU A 434 14.20 2.83 -3.83
C GLU A 434 13.57 1.62 -3.10
N ALA A 435 13.58 1.63 -1.77
CA ALA A 435 12.99 0.58 -0.94
C ALA A 435 11.82 1.17 -0.11
N TRP A 436 10.68 1.41 -0.77
CA TRP A 436 9.51 2.04 -0.14
C TRP A 436 8.39 1.07 0.19
N ALA A 437 8.48 -0.17 -0.31
CA ALA A 437 7.46 -1.18 -0.05
C ALA A 437 7.40 -1.51 1.45
N PRO A 438 6.21 -1.57 2.05
CA PRO A 438 6.08 -1.97 3.46
C PRO A 438 6.77 -3.29 3.79
N LEU A 439 7.29 -3.40 5.02
CA LEU A 439 7.85 -4.64 5.54
C LEU A 439 6.75 -5.61 5.96
N ALA A 440 7.10 -6.92 6.03
CA ALA A 440 6.26 -7.96 6.62
C ALA A 440 7.11 -8.85 7.53
N ILE A 441 6.61 -9.15 8.74
CA ILE A 441 7.21 -10.13 9.65
C ILE A 441 6.22 -11.28 9.84
N ALA A 442 6.65 -12.49 9.50
CA ALA A 442 5.89 -13.72 9.66
C ALA A 442 6.76 -14.78 10.34
N GLY A 443 6.52 -15.06 11.63
CA GLY A 443 7.42 -15.86 12.45
C GLY A 443 8.82 -15.27 12.50
N LYS A 444 9.80 -16.07 12.14
CA LYS A 444 11.22 -15.65 12.05
C LYS A 444 11.61 -14.93 10.75
N TYR A 445 10.67 -14.79 9.82
CA TYR A 445 10.94 -14.28 8.48
C TYR A 445 10.62 -12.79 8.38
N LEU A 446 11.61 -11.98 7.99
CA LEU A 446 11.41 -10.60 7.58
C LEU A 446 11.44 -10.51 6.05
N LEU A 447 10.33 -10.11 5.48
CA LEU A 447 10.22 -9.88 4.05
C LEU A 447 10.32 -8.38 3.75
N MET A 448 11.12 -8.06 2.75
CA MET A 448 11.39 -6.69 2.32
C MET A 448 11.58 -6.63 0.81
N ARG A 449 11.27 -5.48 0.22
CA ARG A 449 11.36 -5.29 -1.21
C ARG A 449 12.01 -3.94 -1.55
N ASP A 450 12.92 -3.95 -2.53
CA ASP A 450 13.25 -2.75 -3.32
C ASP A 450 12.34 -2.68 -4.56
N SER A 451 12.64 -1.79 -5.48
CA SER A 451 11.84 -1.63 -6.70
C SER A 451 11.76 -2.90 -7.56
N LYS A 452 12.74 -3.83 -7.49
CA LYS A 452 12.86 -4.99 -8.40
C LYS A 452 13.13 -6.33 -7.73
N ASN A 453 13.33 -6.38 -6.42
CA ASN A 453 13.67 -7.61 -5.71
C ASN A 453 12.85 -7.76 -4.45
N LEU A 454 12.38 -8.97 -4.19
CA LEU A 454 11.83 -9.40 -2.90
C LEU A 454 12.87 -10.28 -2.19
N LEU A 455 13.17 -9.94 -0.94
CA LEU A 455 14.09 -10.69 -0.08
C LEU A 455 13.34 -11.25 1.12
N CYS A 456 13.76 -12.42 1.56
CA CYS A 456 13.39 -13.01 2.84
C CYS A 456 14.63 -13.19 3.70
N LEU A 457 14.61 -12.63 4.89
CA LEU A 457 15.69 -12.69 5.87
C LEU A 457 15.30 -13.56 7.04
N ASP A 458 16.24 -14.32 7.61
CA ASP A 458 16.07 -14.98 8.91
C ASP A 458 16.47 -14.01 10.03
N ILE A 459 15.49 -13.59 10.81
CA ILE A 459 15.70 -12.70 11.97
C ILE A 459 15.52 -13.43 13.30
N SER A 460 15.56 -14.77 13.30
CA SER A 460 15.43 -15.56 14.53
C SER A 460 16.63 -15.38 15.45
N LEU A 461 16.39 -15.64 16.74
CA LEU A 461 17.45 -15.84 17.69
C LEU A 461 18.27 -17.07 17.26
N LYS A 462 19.55 -16.88 16.98
CA LYS A 462 20.48 -18.00 16.77
C LYS A 462 20.89 -18.55 18.13
N ASN A 463 20.75 -19.85 18.32
CA ASN A 463 21.28 -20.59 19.50
C ASN A 463 22.81 -20.58 19.48
#